data_bb97c3accda4fa8d72984bdd503e3bb3
#
_entry.id   bb97c3accda4fa8d72984bdd503e3bb3
#
_cell.length_a   1.000
_cell.length_b   1.000
_cell.length_c   1.000
_cell.angle_alpha   90.00
_cell.angle_beta   90.00
_cell.angle_gamma   90.00
#
_symmetry.space_group_name_H-M   'P 1'
#
loop_
_entity.id
_entity.type
_entity.pdbx_description
1 polymer ?
#
loop_
_entity_poly.entity_id
_entity_poly.type
_entity_poly.pdbx_seq_one_letter_code
_entity_poly.pdbx_strand_id
1 'polypeptide(L)'
;MRKILSILLPAALLLTACSGSTESGSDNLDDITVKAGAEGAAPTVDFSAPLELPDSSAEVITEGKGDGATDGQWIRYRLLAKDAVSGEQLGETYSGPVDQTVELSEGFKTADPALYDALLGSNPGSEIAYYVQPPEATSASAPAQNPQLLFLTVQDVRDKPVKADAAEVAELDKAGKLPEITLDKEGVPSVKIPEGKDAPDNLIVKVIEEGDGKQATESSTVKANYAGWNWSEGTEFDSSFSRGEATEFPLDGVIEGWTKGLTGLKEGTKVMLSIPTEMAYVQGQGDAVGDLIFYVELTDVK
;
A
#
# COMPACT_ATOMS: atom_id res chain seq x y z
N MET A 1 -14.11 18.09 -0.63
CA MET A 1 -13.90 17.03 -1.62
C MET A 1 -12.41 17.03 -1.97
N ARG A 2 -11.63 16.24 -1.25
CA ARG A 2 -10.21 16.04 -1.54
C ARG A 2 -10.15 15.01 -2.67
N LYS A 3 -9.55 15.37 -3.78
CA LYS A 3 -9.30 14.45 -4.89
C LYS A 3 -8.13 13.56 -4.47
N ILE A 4 -8.41 12.30 -4.19
CA ILE A 4 -7.37 11.27 -4.07
C ILE A 4 -6.83 11.06 -5.48
N LEU A 5 -5.59 11.46 -5.70
CA LEU A 5 -4.90 11.25 -6.96
C LEU A 5 -4.43 9.79 -6.95
N SER A 6 -5.19 8.92 -7.61
CA SER A 6 -4.72 7.56 -7.91
C SER A 6 -3.63 7.67 -8.96
N ILE A 7 -2.37 7.70 -8.53
CA ILE A 7 -1.22 7.59 -9.43
C ILE A 7 -1.12 6.13 -9.82
N LEU A 8 -1.66 5.78 -10.98
CA LEU A 8 -1.52 4.47 -11.58
C LEU A 8 -0.07 4.31 -12.06
N LEU A 9 0.68 3.40 -11.47
CA LEU A 9 1.90 2.89 -12.10
C LEU A 9 1.51 2.26 -13.44
N PRO A 10 2.07 2.70 -14.57
CA PRO A 10 1.78 2.09 -15.85
C PRO A 10 2.41 0.69 -15.93
N ALA A 11 1.60 -0.31 -16.23
CA ALA A 11 2.11 -1.61 -16.68
C ALA A 11 2.83 -1.41 -18.01
N ALA A 12 4.15 -1.51 -18.01
CA ALA A 12 4.98 -1.35 -19.20
C ALA A 12 4.79 -2.53 -20.16
N LEU A 13 4.34 -2.26 -21.37
CA LEU A 13 4.44 -3.14 -22.53
C LEU A 13 5.54 -2.60 -23.41
N LEU A 14 6.58 -3.41 -23.60
CA LEU A 14 7.75 -3.15 -24.43
C LEU A 14 7.38 -2.96 -25.92
N LEU A 15 7.93 -1.95 -26.56
CA LEU A 15 8.44 -2.03 -27.95
C LEU A 15 9.34 -0.84 -28.27
N THR A 16 10.46 -1.14 -28.92
CA THR A 16 11.59 -0.31 -29.31
C THR A 16 11.31 0.62 -30.49
N ALA A 17 11.87 1.82 -30.53
CA ALA A 17 12.73 2.36 -31.59
C ALA A 17 12.81 3.89 -31.73
N CYS A 18 14.02 4.37 -31.71
CA CYS A 18 14.77 5.39 -32.46
C CYS A 18 14.26 6.81 -32.74
N SER A 19 15.05 7.71 -32.22
CA SER A 19 15.82 8.85 -32.79
C SER A 19 15.14 10.18 -33.13
N GLY A 20 15.78 11.25 -32.64
CA GLY A 20 15.87 12.57 -33.27
C GLY A 20 15.93 13.78 -32.37
N SER A 21 17.15 14.14 -31.93
CA SER A 21 17.78 15.47 -31.65
C SER A 21 16.88 16.73 -31.49
N THR A 22 17.10 17.68 -30.69
CA THR A 22 18.09 18.29 -29.75
C THR A 22 17.50 19.55 -29.17
N GLU A 23 17.55 19.74 -27.89
CA GLU A 23 17.82 21.02 -27.20
C GLU A 23 18.20 20.68 -25.75
N SER A 24 19.16 21.42 -25.18
CA SER A 24 19.90 21.08 -23.98
C SER A 24 19.03 21.03 -22.71
N GLY A 25 18.46 19.88 -22.48
CA GLY A 25 18.01 19.44 -21.16
C GLY A 25 19.07 18.55 -20.51
N SER A 26 18.90 18.17 -19.26
CA SER A 26 19.71 17.11 -18.65
C SER A 26 19.39 15.79 -19.33
N ASP A 27 20.41 15.03 -19.66
CA ASP A 27 20.33 13.69 -20.27
C ASP A 27 20.70 12.56 -19.28
N ASN A 28 20.73 12.90 -17.97
CA ASN A 28 20.99 11.97 -16.87
C ASN A 28 20.25 12.39 -15.60
N LEU A 29 20.23 11.54 -14.58
CA LEU A 29 19.66 11.79 -13.27
C LEU A 29 20.66 12.39 -12.27
N ASP A 30 21.97 12.47 -12.62
CA ASP A 30 23.06 12.89 -11.73
C ASP A 30 22.93 14.35 -11.25
N ASP A 31 22.28 15.22 -12.02
CA ASP A 31 22.11 16.64 -11.70
C ASP A 31 20.92 16.95 -10.78
N ILE A 32 20.21 15.90 -10.31
CA ILE A 32 19.09 16.05 -9.42
C ILE A 32 19.59 16.42 -8.03
N THR A 33 19.07 17.52 -7.49
CA THR A 33 19.38 17.96 -6.12
C THR A 33 18.15 17.87 -5.24
N VAL A 34 18.34 17.35 -4.03
CA VAL A 34 17.28 17.12 -3.07
C VAL A 34 17.54 17.93 -1.81
N LYS A 35 16.50 18.63 -1.33
CA LYS A 35 16.50 19.27 -0.01
C LYS A 35 15.37 18.68 0.80
N ALA A 36 15.71 18.10 1.94
CA ALA A 36 14.72 17.52 2.84
C ALA A 36 13.61 18.52 3.19
N GLY A 37 12.37 18.04 3.15
CA GLY A 37 11.20 18.77 3.64
C GLY A 37 11.17 18.82 5.17
N ALA A 38 10.23 19.57 5.71
CA ALA A 38 9.87 19.45 7.14
C ALA A 38 9.23 18.08 7.38
N GLU A 39 9.13 17.67 8.64
CA GLU A 39 8.45 16.42 9.01
C GLU A 39 7.04 16.35 8.39
N GLY A 40 6.73 15.28 7.67
CA GLY A 40 5.46 15.09 6.96
C GLY A 40 5.28 15.94 5.69
N ALA A 41 6.31 16.62 5.22
CA ALA A 41 6.29 17.39 3.98
C ALA A 41 7.19 16.78 2.91
N ALA A 42 6.76 16.88 1.65
CA ALA A 42 7.57 16.45 0.51
C ALA A 42 8.91 17.22 0.46
N PRO A 43 10.01 16.58 0.04
CA PRO A 43 11.27 17.24 -0.23
C PRO A 43 11.13 18.20 -1.41
N THR A 44 12.02 19.18 -1.49
CA THR A 44 12.20 19.97 -2.70
C THR A 44 13.18 19.24 -3.60
N VAL A 45 12.74 18.92 -4.81
CA VAL A 45 13.54 18.23 -5.84
C VAL A 45 13.73 19.20 -7.00
N ASP A 46 14.98 19.62 -7.22
CA ASP A 46 15.38 20.52 -8.29
C ASP A 46 16.16 19.73 -9.37
N PHE A 47 15.84 19.96 -10.63
CA PHE A 47 16.51 19.40 -11.81
C PHE A 47 16.43 20.37 -12.98
N SER A 48 17.29 20.19 -13.99
CA SER A 48 17.23 20.98 -15.22
C SER A 48 16.11 20.48 -16.13
N ALA A 49 15.06 21.27 -16.29
CA ALA A 49 13.96 20.97 -17.20
C ALA A 49 14.21 21.60 -18.59
N PRO A 50 13.83 20.93 -19.71
CA PRO A 50 13.28 19.59 -19.75
C PRO A 50 14.30 18.51 -19.42
N LEU A 51 13.89 17.49 -18.67
CA LEU A 51 14.66 16.26 -18.49
C LEU A 51 14.17 15.24 -19.52
N GLU A 52 15.05 14.80 -20.40
CA GLU A 52 14.73 13.88 -21.49
C GLU A 52 15.70 12.70 -21.52
N LEU A 53 15.21 11.54 -21.10
CA LEU A 53 15.95 10.29 -21.20
C LEU A 53 15.33 9.40 -22.27
N PRO A 54 16.13 8.54 -22.95
CA PRO A 54 15.60 7.68 -24.02
C PRO A 54 14.63 6.62 -23.53
N ASP A 55 14.81 6.16 -22.29
CA ASP A 55 14.03 5.11 -21.65
C ASP A 55 13.75 5.45 -20.20
N SER A 56 12.79 4.76 -19.56
CA SER A 56 12.58 4.84 -18.11
C SER A 56 13.87 4.41 -17.40
N SER A 57 14.29 5.20 -16.42
CA SER A 57 15.56 5.01 -15.71
C SER A 57 15.42 5.43 -14.25
N ALA A 58 16.04 4.69 -13.35
CA ALA A 58 16.01 4.99 -11.93
C ALA A 58 17.42 4.99 -11.34
N GLU A 59 17.65 5.87 -10.35
CA GLU A 59 18.96 6.01 -9.69
C GLU A 59 18.77 6.30 -8.20
N VAL A 60 19.63 5.69 -7.38
CA VAL A 60 19.72 6.00 -5.94
C VAL A 60 20.52 7.29 -5.76
N ILE A 61 19.84 8.37 -5.40
CA ILE A 61 20.46 9.70 -5.19
C ILE A 61 21.12 9.77 -3.81
N THR A 62 20.48 9.17 -2.81
CA THR A 62 20.97 9.14 -1.44
C THR A 62 20.79 7.73 -0.87
N GLU A 63 21.86 7.17 -0.33
CA GLU A 63 21.81 5.89 0.39
C GLU A 63 21.17 6.08 1.77
N GLY A 64 20.26 5.18 2.13
CA GLY A 64 19.68 5.08 3.47
C GLY A 64 20.59 4.36 4.46
N LYS A 65 20.01 3.84 5.55
CA LYS A 65 20.73 3.10 6.59
C LYS A 65 19.96 1.84 6.99
N GLY A 66 20.70 0.79 7.35
CA GLY A 66 20.15 -0.50 7.77
C GLY A 66 20.43 -1.58 6.75
N ASP A 67 19.65 -2.64 6.79
CA ASP A 67 19.78 -3.76 5.85
C ASP A 67 19.09 -3.41 4.53
N GLY A 68 19.75 -3.72 3.42
CA GLY A 68 19.23 -3.47 2.09
C GLY A 68 18.11 -4.44 1.72
N ALA A 69 17.15 -3.95 0.96
CA ALA A 69 16.01 -4.73 0.46
C ALA A 69 16.47 -5.90 -0.41
N THR A 70 15.81 -7.04 -0.25
CA THR A 70 16.04 -8.28 -1.00
C THR A 70 14.80 -8.76 -1.73
N ASP A 71 14.98 -9.69 -2.69
CA ASP A 71 13.88 -10.31 -3.40
C ASP A 71 12.79 -10.86 -2.45
N GLY A 72 11.53 -10.59 -2.78
CA GLY A 72 10.37 -11.05 -2.03
C GLY A 72 9.99 -10.16 -0.84
N GLN A 73 10.83 -9.18 -0.50
CA GLN A 73 10.48 -8.19 0.52
C GLN A 73 9.57 -7.10 -0.03
N TRP A 74 8.89 -6.42 0.89
CA TRP A 74 8.05 -5.27 0.62
C TRP A 74 8.76 -3.99 1.02
N ILE A 75 8.63 -2.97 0.16
CA ILE A 75 9.14 -1.63 0.40
C ILE A 75 7.97 -0.69 0.58
N ARG A 76 7.97 0.05 1.69
CA ARG A 76 7.10 1.21 1.92
C ARG A 76 7.85 2.47 1.55
N TYR A 77 7.22 3.37 0.80
CA TYR A 77 7.84 4.60 0.32
C TYR A 77 6.86 5.76 0.23
N ARG A 78 7.39 6.98 0.26
CA ARG A 78 6.70 8.21 -0.08
C ARG A 78 7.12 8.65 -1.46
N LEU A 79 6.23 9.32 -2.17
CA LEU A 79 6.40 9.70 -3.56
C LEU A 79 6.11 11.18 -3.78
N LEU A 80 7.00 11.86 -4.54
CA LEU A 80 6.77 13.15 -5.16
C LEU A 80 6.83 12.97 -6.67
N ALA A 81 5.79 13.41 -7.40
CA ALA A 81 5.73 13.35 -8.86
C ALA A 81 5.86 14.74 -9.46
N LYS A 82 6.73 14.90 -10.46
CA LYS A 82 6.92 16.12 -11.23
C LYS A 82 6.79 15.84 -12.73
N ASP A 83 6.32 16.81 -13.47
CA ASP A 83 6.38 16.81 -14.93
C ASP A 83 7.85 17.03 -15.35
N ALA A 84 8.42 16.10 -16.10
CA ALA A 84 9.84 16.13 -16.44
C ALA A 84 10.17 17.24 -17.48
N VAL A 85 9.17 17.70 -18.23
CA VAL A 85 9.34 18.76 -19.25
C VAL A 85 9.26 20.15 -18.63
N SER A 86 8.27 20.40 -17.78
CA SER A 86 8.03 21.72 -17.18
C SER A 86 8.63 21.90 -15.78
N GLY A 87 8.95 20.80 -15.08
CA GLY A 87 9.36 20.83 -13.67
C GLY A 87 8.20 21.05 -12.69
N GLU A 88 6.94 21.14 -13.16
CA GLU A 88 5.78 21.36 -12.31
C GLU A 88 5.50 20.13 -11.42
N GLN A 89 5.12 20.36 -10.17
CA GLN A 89 4.70 19.28 -9.28
C GLN A 89 3.31 18.78 -9.66
N LEU A 90 3.19 17.48 -9.91
CA LEU A 90 1.94 16.81 -10.26
C LEU A 90 1.19 16.27 -9.04
N GLY A 91 1.93 15.83 -8.02
CA GLY A 91 1.36 15.30 -6.79
C GLY A 91 2.42 14.78 -5.83
N GLU A 92 1.98 14.40 -4.62
CA GLU A 92 2.86 13.83 -3.61
C GLU A 92 2.04 13.00 -2.60
N THR A 93 2.70 12.10 -1.88
CA THR A 93 2.10 11.26 -0.85
C THR A 93 2.61 11.54 0.57
N TYR A 94 3.57 12.47 0.73
CA TYR A 94 4.17 12.78 2.03
C TYR A 94 3.18 13.38 3.03
N SER A 95 2.23 14.20 2.57
CA SER A 95 1.18 14.77 3.41
C SER A 95 0.02 13.80 3.68
N GLY A 96 0.03 12.64 3.04
CA GLY A 96 -0.99 11.60 3.22
C GLY A 96 -0.77 10.79 4.50
N PRO A 97 -1.83 10.10 4.98
CA PRO A 97 -1.75 9.31 6.22
C PRO A 97 -1.01 7.97 6.06
N VAL A 98 -0.79 7.51 4.83
CA VAL A 98 -0.25 6.17 4.54
C VAL A 98 0.86 6.21 3.52
N ASP A 99 1.80 5.27 3.63
CA ASP A 99 2.85 5.04 2.64
C ASP A 99 2.31 4.28 1.42
N GLN A 100 2.99 4.46 0.29
CA GLN A 100 2.85 3.54 -0.84
C GLN A 100 3.65 2.27 -0.55
N THR A 101 3.29 1.15 -1.18
CA THR A 101 3.98 -0.11 -0.96
C THR A 101 4.13 -0.89 -2.26
N VAL A 102 5.24 -1.61 -2.40
CA VAL A 102 5.54 -2.48 -3.53
C VAL A 102 6.29 -3.73 -3.08
N GLU A 103 5.95 -4.89 -3.64
CA GLU A 103 6.68 -6.14 -3.44
C GLU A 103 7.81 -6.25 -4.48
N LEU A 104 9.03 -6.52 -4.04
CA LEU A 104 10.17 -6.87 -4.91
C LEU A 104 9.98 -8.29 -5.46
N SER A 105 9.04 -8.45 -6.38
CA SER A 105 8.66 -9.72 -6.99
C SER A 105 9.21 -9.85 -8.41
N GLU A 106 9.29 -11.09 -8.91
CA GLU A 106 9.67 -11.35 -10.32
C GLU A 106 8.68 -10.70 -11.31
N GLY A 107 7.39 -10.56 -10.92
CA GLY A 107 6.39 -9.84 -11.69
C GLY A 107 6.71 -8.36 -11.81
N PHE A 108 7.10 -7.73 -10.70
CA PHE A 108 7.52 -6.33 -10.69
C PHE A 108 8.82 -6.11 -11.46
N LYS A 109 9.83 -6.98 -11.28
CA LYS A 109 11.08 -6.95 -12.04
C LYS A 109 10.86 -7.01 -13.55
N THR A 110 9.91 -7.83 -13.99
CA THR A 110 9.57 -7.93 -15.42
C THR A 110 8.82 -6.68 -15.91
N ALA A 111 7.92 -6.13 -15.11
CA ALA A 111 7.09 -5.00 -15.47
C ALA A 111 7.86 -3.67 -15.48
N ASP A 112 8.77 -3.48 -14.51
CA ASP A 112 9.54 -2.26 -14.31
C ASP A 112 10.96 -2.58 -13.80
N PRO A 113 11.84 -3.04 -14.68
CA PRO A 113 13.20 -3.45 -14.30
C PRO A 113 14.02 -2.28 -13.75
N ALA A 114 13.84 -1.06 -14.25
CA ALA A 114 14.62 0.09 -13.82
C ALA A 114 14.34 0.46 -12.37
N LEU A 115 13.07 0.56 -11.99
CA LEU A 115 12.68 0.86 -10.61
C LEU A 115 12.99 -0.32 -9.68
N TYR A 116 12.78 -1.57 -10.15
CA TYR A 116 13.12 -2.76 -9.39
C TYR A 116 14.62 -2.79 -9.01
N ASP A 117 15.53 -2.55 -9.99
CA ASP A 117 16.97 -2.57 -9.76
C ASP A 117 17.43 -1.47 -8.79
N ALA A 118 16.80 -0.29 -8.83
CA ALA A 118 17.09 0.81 -7.90
C ALA A 118 16.56 0.55 -6.48
N LEU A 119 15.44 -0.17 -6.35
CA LEU A 119 14.88 -0.54 -5.05
C LEU A 119 15.58 -1.74 -4.42
N LEU A 120 16.10 -2.67 -5.25
CA LEU A 120 16.85 -3.82 -4.75
C LEU A 120 18.15 -3.35 -4.07
N GLY A 121 18.33 -3.71 -2.80
CA GLY A 121 19.45 -3.26 -1.98
C GLY A 121 19.26 -1.89 -1.32
N SER A 122 18.18 -1.15 -1.64
CA SER A 122 17.89 0.13 -0.97
C SER A 122 17.52 -0.08 0.51
N ASN A 123 17.85 0.90 1.34
CA ASN A 123 17.64 0.86 2.79
C ASN A 123 16.59 1.89 3.20
N PRO A 124 15.99 1.79 4.39
CA PRO A 124 15.17 2.86 4.95
C PRO A 124 15.92 4.21 4.94
N GLY A 125 15.30 5.24 4.39
CA GLY A 125 15.89 6.56 4.16
C GLY A 125 16.59 6.70 2.82
N SER A 126 16.68 5.67 1.97
CA SER A 126 17.16 5.84 0.60
C SER A 126 16.23 6.74 -0.20
N GLU A 127 16.83 7.60 -1.02
CA GLU A 127 16.14 8.52 -1.91
C GLU A 127 16.44 8.11 -3.36
N ILE A 128 15.40 7.89 -4.16
CA ILE A 128 15.51 7.36 -5.52
C ILE A 128 14.81 8.32 -6.47
N ALA A 129 15.53 8.75 -7.52
CA ALA A 129 14.94 9.43 -8.65
C ALA A 129 14.57 8.40 -9.72
N TYR A 130 13.34 8.48 -10.21
CA TYR A 130 12.84 7.57 -11.24
C TYR A 130 12.15 8.36 -12.35
N TYR A 131 12.79 8.39 -13.51
CA TYR A 131 12.23 8.96 -14.74
C TYR A 131 11.37 7.92 -15.44
N VAL A 132 10.12 8.29 -15.71
CA VAL A 132 9.13 7.43 -16.33
C VAL A 132 8.77 7.95 -17.70
N GLN A 133 9.05 7.16 -18.74
CA GLN A 133 8.53 7.43 -20.08
C GLN A 133 7.04 7.08 -20.13
N PRO A 134 6.18 7.95 -20.67
CA PRO A 134 4.79 7.60 -20.89
C PRO A 134 4.69 6.47 -21.93
N PRO A 135 3.68 5.59 -21.80
CA PRO A 135 3.44 4.58 -22.83
C PRO A 135 3.11 5.25 -24.17
N GLU A 136 3.54 4.64 -25.27
CA GLU A 136 3.18 5.12 -26.60
C GLU A 136 1.66 5.28 -26.74
N ALA A 137 1.23 6.40 -27.33
CA ALA A 137 -0.17 6.68 -27.53
C ALA A 137 -0.82 5.57 -28.40
N THR A 138 -1.77 4.84 -27.84
CA THR A 138 -2.47 3.73 -28.51
C THR A 138 -3.41 4.21 -29.63
N SER A 139 -3.64 5.50 -29.76
CA SER A 139 -4.42 6.10 -30.84
C SER A 139 -3.94 7.52 -31.16
N ALA A 140 -4.05 7.94 -32.42
CA ALA A 140 -3.68 9.27 -32.87
C ALA A 140 -4.48 10.44 -32.24
N SER A 141 -5.53 10.14 -31.48
CA SER A 141 -6.39 11.10 -30.78
C SER A 141 -6.16 11.15 -29.27
N ALA A 142 -5.29 10.29 -28.73
CA ALA A 142 -4.92 10.40 -27.32
C ALA A 142 -3.97 11.59 -27.11
N PRO A 143 -4.19 12.45 -26.10
CA PRO A 143 -3.24 13.51 -25.82
C PRO A 143 -1.88 12.90 -25.45
N ALA A 144 -0.80 13.46 -26.00
CA ALA A 144 0.54 13.10 -25.61
C ALA A 144 0.72 13.39 -24.09
N GLN A 145 1.25 12.44 -23.35
CA GLN A 145 1.60 12.62 -21.96
C GLN A 145 3.10 12.96 -21.87
N ASN A 146 3.43 13.91 -21.02
CA ASN A 146 4.83 14.20 -20.74
C ASN A 146 5.44 13.10 -19.89
N PRO A 147 6.76 12.85 -20.03
CA PRO A 147 7.49 12.05 -19.07
C PRO A 147 7.36 12.62 -17.65
N GLN A 148 7.50 11.76 -16.66
CA GLN A 148 7.43 12.16 -15.27
C GLN A 148 8.76 11.84 -14.55
N LEU A 149 9.15 12.72 -13.64
CA LEU A 149 10.17 12.44 -12.65
C LEU A 149 9.47 12.11 -11.34
N LEU A 150 9.59 10.88 -10.93
CA LEU A 150 9.12 10.40 -9.63
C LEU A 150 10.30 10.39 -8.66
N PHE A 151 10.10 10.96 -7.48
CA PHE A 151 11.11 10.93 -6.42
C PHE A 151 10.53 10.15 -5.24
N LEU A 152 11.20 9.05 -4.90
CA LEU A 152 10.79 8.13 -3.85
C LEU A 152 11.70 8.27 -2.65
N THR A 153 11.13 8.27 -1.44
CA THR A 153 11.88 8.08 -0.20
C THR A 153 11.43 6.77 0.44
N VAL A 154 12.34 5.82 0.55
CA VAL A 154 12.09 4.54 1.22
C VAL A 154 11.85 4.79 2.70
N GLN A 155 10.69 4.41 3.20
CA GLN A 155 10.32 4.57 4.61
C GLN A 155 10.68 3.32 5.41
N ASP A 156 10.41 2.15 4.82
CA ASP A 156 10.60 0.88 5.50
C ASP A 156 10.82 -0.26 4.50
N VAL A 157 11.53 -1.29 4.94
CA VAL A 157 11.77 -2.55 4.22
C VAL A 157 11.39 -3.69 5.16
N ARG A 158 10.49 -4.56 4.73
CA ARG A 158 9.93 -5.62 5.57
C ARG A 158 9.72 -6.92 4.82
N ASP A 159 9.70 -8.01 5.57
CA ASP A 159 9.32 -9.31 5.05
C ASP A 159 7.83 -9.35 4.69
N LYS A 160 7.45 -10.31 3.84
CA LYS A 160 6.04 -10.55 3.53
C LYS A 160 5.27 -10.89 4.81
N PRO A 161 4.18 -10.16 5.11
CA PRO A 161 3.37 -10.44 6.28
C PRO A 161 2.85 -11.87 6.32
N VAL A 162 2.83 -12.46 7.51
CA VAL A 162 2.24 -13.77 7.78
C VAL A 162 1.12 -13.66 8.81
N LYS A 163 0.31 -14.70 8.95
CA LYS A 163 -0.65 -14.78 10.07
C LYS A 163 0.14 -14.98 11.37
N ALA A 164 0.01 -14.03 12.30
CA ALA A 164 0.62 -14.11 13.63
C ALA A 164 0.17 -15.35 14.38
N ASP A 165 1.05 -15.94 15.12
CA ASP A 165 0.72 -17.05 16.02
C ASP A 165 0.02 -16.54 17.31
N ALA A 166 -0.53 -17.47 18.08
CA ALA A 166 -1.27 -17.14 19.31
C ALA A 166 -0.39 -16.45 20.38
N ALA A 167 0.91 -16.72 20.38
CA ALA A 167 1.84 -16.13 21.35
C ALA A 167 2.12 -14.67 21.01
N GLU A 168 2.37 -14.38 19.74
CA GLU A 168 2.54 -13.01 19.24
C GLU A 168 1.27 -12.17 19.49
N VAL A 169 0.09 -12.70 19.17
CA VAL A 169 -1.19 -12.00 19.43
C VAL A 169 -1.34 -11.69 20.93
N ALA A 170 -1.04 -12.66 21.82
CA ALA A 170 -1.15 -12.47 23.26
C ALA A 170 -0.14 -11.44 23.80
N GLU A 171 1.08 -11.40 23.26
CA GLU A 171 2.10 -10.41 23.64
C GLU A 171 1.70 -9.01 23.22
N LEU A 172 1.23 -8.82 21.98
CA LEU A 172 0.77 -7.53 21.47
C LEU A 172 -0.45 -7.02 22.24
N ASP A 173 -1.39 -7.91 22.55
CA ASP A 173 -2.59 -7.57 23.35
C ASP A 173 -2.21 -7.12 24.76
N LYS A 174 -1.36 -7.90 25.46
CA LYS A 174 -0.86 -7.56 26.79
C LYS A 174 -0.06 -6.26 26.82
N ALA A 175 0.64 -5.94 25.73
CA ALA A 175 1.40 -4.70 25.58
C ALA A 175 0.51 -3.49 25.22
N GLY A 176 -0.81 -3.67 25.04
CA GLY A 176 -1.74 -2.62 24.61
C GLY A 176 -1.45 -2.08 23.21
N LYS A 177 -0.94 -2.95 22.33
CA LYS A 177 -0.63 -2.61 20.94
C LYS A 177 -1.72 -3.01 19.95
N LEU A 178 -2.76 -3.71 20.41
CA LEU A 178 -3.89 -4.10 19.55
C LEU A 178 -5.10 -3.17 19.75
N PRO A 179 -5.91 -2.99 18.69
CA PRO A 179 -7.16 -2.26 18.79
C PRO A 179 -8.12 -2.91 19.79
N GLU A 180 -8.89 -2.08 20.49
CA GLU A 180 -9.96 -2.52 21.37
C GLU A 180 -11.30 -2.34 20.63
N ILE A 181 -12.07 -3.43 20.54
CA ILE A 181 -13.43 -3.42 19.99
C ILE A 181 -14.42 -3.34 21.15
N THR A 182 -15.37 -2.40 21.06
CA THR A 182 -16.49 -2.30 22.00
C THR A 182 -17.81 -2.34 21.24
N LEU A 183 -18.80 -3.02 21.81
CA LEU A 183 -20.15 -3.10 21.25
C LEU A 183 -21.08 -2.22 22.06
N ASP A 184 -21.93 -1.47 21.40
CA ASP A 184 -23.00 -0.73 22.07
C ASP A 184 -24.18 -1.66 22.47
N LYS A 185 -25.29 -1.08 22.94
CA LYS A 185 -26.46 -1.84 23.38
C LYS A 185 -27.20 -2.52 22.24
N GLU A 186 -27.07 -2.01 21.04
CA GLU A 186 -27.63 -2.55 19.81
C GLU A 186 -26.69 -3.57 19.15
N GLY A 187 -25.47 -3.77 19.71
CA GLY A 187 -24.44 -4.67 19.17
C GLY A 187 -23.60 -4.04 18.04
N VAL A 188 -23.69 -2.73 17.83
CA VAL A 188 -22.87 -2.03 16.81
C VAL A 188 -21.45 -1.85 17.33
N PRO A 189 -20.43 -2.29 16.57
CA PRO A 189 -19.04 -2.17 16.98
C PRO A 189 -18.47 -0.77 16.82
N SER A 190 -17.55 -0.44 17.71
CA SER A 190 -16.67 0.72 17.60
C SER A 190 -15.24 0.30 17.92
N VAL A 191 -14.26 0.99 17.33
CA VAL A 191 -12.86 0.71 17.52
C VAL A 191 -12.17 1.83 18.29
N LYS A 192 -11.26 1.43 19.19
CA LYS A 192 -10.28 2.32 19.81
C LYS A 192 -8.88 1.85 19.43
N ILE A 193 -8.19 2.66 18.66
CA ILE A 193 -6.83 2.39 18.20
C ILE A 193 -5.83 2.87 19.26
N PRO A 194 -4.74 2.12 19.54
CA PRO A 194 -3.70 2.55 20.46
C PRO A 194 -3.01 3.83 19.99
N GLU A 195 -2.99 4.87 20.83
CA GLU A 195 -2.36 6.15 20.47
C GLU A 195 -0.85 6.02 20.25
N GLY A 196 -0.35 6.60 19.14
CA GLY A 196 1.08 6.65 18.81
C GLY A 196 1.71 5.27 18.61
N LYS A 197 0.93 4.27 18.20
CA LYS A 197 1.40 2.95 17.84
C LYS A 197 1.19 2.69 16.36
N ASP A 198 2.21 2.11 15.75
CA ASP A 198 2.12 1.57 14.41
C ASP A 198 1.28 0.29 14.41
N ALA A 199 0.68 -0.02 13.26
CA ALA A 199 0.00 -1.29 13.05
C ALA A 199 0.99 -2.46 13.19
N PRO A 200 0.54 -3.63 13.67
CA PRO A 200 1.36 -4.84 13.62
C PRO A 200 1.76 -5.19 12.18
N ASP A 201 3.00 -5.66 12.00
CA ASP A 201 3.54 -6.05 10.70
C ASP A 201 2.87 -7.32 10.15
N ASN A 202 2.37 -8.18 11.03
CA ASN A 202 1.71 -9.43 10.69
C ASN A 202 0.18 -9.32 10.77
N LEU A 203 -0.52 -10.23 10.07
CA LEU A 203 -1.97 -10.38 10.19
C LEU A 203 -2.34 -10.85 11.59
N ILE A 204 -2.99 -10.01 12.37
CA ILE A 204 -3.52 -10.35 13.68
C ILE A 204 -4.94 -10.88 13.57
N VAL A 205 -5.17 -12.03 14.18
CA VAL A 205 -6.48 -12.68 14.33
C VAL A 205 -6.77 -12.83 15.82
N LYS A 206 -7.50 -11.87 16.40
CA LYS A 206 -7.87 -11.91 17.82
C LYS A 206 -9.32 -12.35 17.97
N VAL A 207 -9.53 -13.62 18.35
CA VAL A 207 -10.88 -14.14 18.63
C VAL A 207 -11.41 -13.48 19.90
N ILE A 208 -12.59 -12.87 19.78
CA ILE A 208 -13.31 -12.22 20.89
C ILE A 208 -14.30 -13.21 21.52
N GLU A 209 -14.99 -13.99 20.68
CA GLU A 209 -15.94 -15.01 21.09
C GLU A 209 -15.83 -16.20 20.11
N GLU A 210 -15.63 -17.41 20.63
CA GLU A 210 -15.55 -18.59 19.77
C GLU A 210 -16.94 -19.08 19.36
N GLY A 211 -17.08 -19.40 18.08
CA GLY A 211 -18.25 -20.09 17.55
C GLY A 211 -18.15 -21.61 17.69
N ASP A 212 -19.25 -22.31 17.55
CA ASP A 212 -19.36 -23.76 17.64
C ASP A 212 -19.94 -24.44 16.37
N GLY A 213 -20.27 -23.63 15.34
CA GLY A 213 -20.83 -24.11 14.10
C GLY A 213 -19.81 -24.68 13.11
N LYS A 214 -20.15 -24.66 11.82
CA LYS A 214 -19.33 -25.16 10.72
C LYS A 214 -18.04 -24.34 10.60
N GLN A 215 -16.91 -25.03 10.37
CA GLN A 215 -15.62 -24.39 10.19
C GLN A 215 -15.45 -23.89 8.76
N ALA A 216 -14.98 -22.64 8.60
CA ALA A 216 -14.64 -22.05 7.31
C ALA A 216 -13.35 -22.62 6.73
N THR A 217 -13.33 -22.82 5.43
CA THR A 217 -12.16 -23.13 4.60
C THR A 217 -11.90 -22.01 3.61
N GLU A 218 -10.76 -22.00 2.95
CA GLU A 218 -10.44 -20.98 1.93
C GLU A 218 -11.46 -20.92 0.79
N SER A 219 -12.14 -22.02 0.49
CA SER A 219 -13.18 -22.11 -0.56
C SER A 219 -14.62 -21.91 -0.03
N SER A 220 -14.77 -21.61 1.25
CA SER A 220 -16.08 -21.36 1.84
C SER A 220 -16.65 -20.01 1.42
N THR A 221 -17.98 -19.93 1.30
CA THR A 221 -18.70 -18.66 1.34
C THR A 221 -19.17 -18.41 2.77
N VAL A 222 -18.76 -17.30 3.34
CA VAL A 222 -19.17 -16.90 4.69
C VAL A 222 -20.21 -15.78 4.60
N LYS A 223 -21.18 -15.79 5.51
CA LYS A 223 -22.07 -14.66 5.74
C LYS A 223 -21.62 -13.96 7.03
N ALA A 224 -21.39 -12.65 6.97
CA ALA A 224 -20.81 -11.92 8.09
C ALA A 224 -21.50 -10.59 8.33
N ASN A 225 -21.67 -10.23 9.61
CA ASN A 225 -21.73 -8.83 10.01
C ASN A 225 -20.30 -8.33 10.21
N TYR A 226 -20.01 -7.12 9.75
CA TYR A 226 -18.66 -6.57 9.86
C TYR A 226 -18.67 -5.04 9.89
N ALA A 227 -17.60 -4.49 10.43
CA ALA A 227 -17.22 -3.10 10.26
C ALA A 227 -15.71 -3.02 10.05
N GLY A 228 -15.29 -2.12 9.16
CA GLY A 228 -13.89 -1.92 8.78
C GLY A 228 -13.45 -0.46 8.99
N TRP A 229 -12.23 -0.29 9.54
CA TRP A 229 -11.63 1.01 9.82
C TRP A 229 -10.20 1.08 9.29
N ASN A 230 -9.79 2.27 8.87
CA ASN A 230 -8.39 2.57 8.58
C ASN A 230 -7.62 2.71 9.89
N TRP A 231 -6.46 2.06 10.00
CA TRP A 231 -5.63 2.15 11.20
C TRP A 231 -5.17 3.58 11.48
N SER A 232 -4.77 4.31 10.45
CA SER A 232 -4.14 5.63 10.58
C SER A 232 -5.03 6.69 11.24
N GLU A 233 -6.33 6.67 10.94
CA GLU A 233 -7.29 7.71 11.39
C GLU A 233 -8.45 7.15 12.21
N GLY A 234 -8.62 5.83 12.28
CA GLY A 234 -9.79 5.21 12.91
C GLY A 234 -11.11 5.48 12.17
N THR A 235 -11.02 5.95 10.92
CA THR A 235 -12.19 6.24 10.09
C THR A 235 -12.83 4.96 9.61
N GLU A 236 -14.14 4.77 9.87
CA GLU A 236 -14.92 3.67 9.31
C GLU A 236 -15.07 3.89 7.80
N PHE A 237 -14.70 2.90 7.00
CA PHE A 237 -14.83 2.96 5.54
C PHE A 237 -15.94 2.06 5.01
N ASP A 238 -16.33 1.01 5.74
CA ASP A 238 -17.44 0.13 5.38
C ASP A 238 -18.00 -0.61 6.60
N SER A 239 -19.33 -0.81 6.63
CA SER A 239 -20.00 -1.52 7.72
C SER A 239 -21.33 -2.14 7.25
N SER A 240 -21.51 -3.44 7.53
CA SER A 240 -22.80 -4.11 7.35
C SER A 240 -23.82 -3.68 8.40
N PHE A 241 -23.37 -3.23 9.58
CA PHE A 241 -24.24 -2.75 10.63
C PHE A 241 -25.00 -1.48 10.21
N SER A 242 -24.34 -0.57 9.49
CA SER A 242 -24.95 0.64 8.95
C SER A 242 -26.00 0.34 7.86
N ARG A 243 -25.86 -0.80 7.16
CA ARG A 243 -26.82 -1.28 6.15
C ARG A 243 -27.96 -2.13 6.73
N GLY A 244 -27.79 -2.63 7.98
CA GLY A 244 -28.77 -3.43 8.69
C GLY A 244 -28.88 -4.88 8.25
N GLU A 245 -27.91 -5.40 7.46
CA GLU A 245 -27.91 -6.79 6.99
C GLU A 245 -26.50 -7.36 6.83
N ALA A 246 -26.34 -8.64 7.17
CA ALA A 246 -25.11 -9.39 6.96
C ALA A 246 -24.86 -9.65 5.46
N THR A 247 -23.61 -9.59 5.05
CA THR A 247 -23.18 -9.73 3.65
C THR A 247 -22.48 -11.08 3.42
N GLU A 248 -22.68 -11.68 2.26
CA GLU A 248 -22.01 -12.94 1.85
C GLU A 248 -20.71 -12.64 1.09
N PHE A 249 -19.65 -13.39 1.43
CA PHE A 249 -18.32 -13.27 0.86
C PHE A 249 -17.74 -14.65 0.54
N PRO A 250 -17.36 -14.94 -0.73
CA PRO A 250 -16.50 -16.07 -1.03
C PRO A 250 -15.09 -15.76 -0.54
N LEU A 251 -14.50 -16.61 0.32
CA LEU A 251 -13.20 -16.35 0.93
C LEU A 251 -12.04 -16.38 -0.07
N ASP A 252 -12.21 -17.02 -1.22
CA ASP A 252 -11.26 -16.99 -2.34
C ASP A 252 -11.36 -15.74 -3.23
N GLY A 253 -12.33 -14.86 -2.95
CA GLY A 253 -12.59 -13.62 -3.71
C GLY A 253 -12.43 -12.32 -2.91
N VAL A 254 -11.91 -12.40 -1.69
CA VAL A 254 -11.69 -11.23 -0.81
C VAL A 254 -10.20 -10.95 -0.64
N ILE A 255 -9.85 -9.90 0.11
CA ILE A 255 -8.45 -9.58 0.44
C ILE A 255 -7.78 -10.74 1.21
N GLU A 256 -6.47 -10.91 1.00
CA GLU A 256 -5.68 -12.01 1.59
C GLU A 256 -5.84 -12.09 3.12
N GLY A 257 -5.90 -10.93 3.79
CA GLY A 257 -6.11 -10.84 5.23
C GLY A 257 -7.43 -11.45 5.70
N TRP A 258 -8.52 -11.35 4.91
CA TRP A 258 -9.79 -12.02 5.21
C TRP A 258 -9.72 -13.51 4.94
N THR A 259 -9.19 -13.92 3.79
CA THR A 259 -9.03 -15.34 3.45
C THR A 259 -8.24 -16.07 4.54
N LYS A 260 -7.05 -15.58 4.88
CA LYS A 260 -6.18 -16.20 5.91
C LYS A 260 -6.71 -16.01 7.33
N GLY A 261 -7.34 -14.86 7.59
CA GLY A 261 -7.86 -14.50 8.91
C GLY A 261 -9.05 -15.35 9.32
N LEU A 262 -10.01 -15.54 8.42
CA LEU A 262 -11.28 -16.22 8.68
C LEU A 262 -11.23 -17.74 8.46
N THR A 263 -10.30 -18.20 7.60
CA THR A 263 -10.08 -19.65 7.42
C THR A 263 -9.72 -20.31 8.74
N GLY A 264 -10.42 -21.40 9.05
CA GLY A 264 -10.27 -22.16 10.29
C GLY A 264 -11.18 -21.70 11.43
N LEU A 265 -11.82 -20.51 11.34
CA LEU A 265 -12.81 -20.06 12.31
C LEU A 265 -14.15 -20.75 12.07
N LYS A 266 -14.97 -20.81 13.10
CA LYS A 266 -16.28 -21.47 13.07
C LYS A 266 -17.39 -20.41 12.95
N GLU A 267 -18.49 -20.83 12.35
CA GLU A 267 -19.74 -20.08 12.44
C GLU A 267 -20.10 -19.77 13.89
N GLY A 268 -20.52 -18.53 14.15
CA GLY A 268 -20.73 -17.96 15.48
C GLY A 268 -19.51 -17.22 16.04
N THR A 269 -18.32 -17.33 15.43
CA THR A 269 -17.12 -16.63 15.90
C THR A 269 -17.25 -15.11 15.69
N LYS A 270 -16.83 -14.38 16.71
CA LYS A 270 -16.57 -12.93 16.63
C LYS A 270 -15.07 -12.67 16.75
N VAL A 271 -14.52 -11.94 15.80
CA VAL A 271 -13.08 -11.77 15.66
C VAL A 271 -12.73 -10.33 15.31
N MET A 272 -11.62 -9.84 15.85
CA MET A 272 -10.92 -8.65 15.39
C MET A 272 -9.75 -9.08 14.51
N LEU A 273 -9.66 -8.48 13.33
CA LEU A 273 -8.53 -8.61 12.42
C LEU A 273 -7.78 -7.29 12.37
N SER A 274 -6.44 -7.32 12.50
CA SER A 274 -5.57 -6.23 12.06
C SER A 274 -4.80 -6.72 10.85
N ILE A 275 -5.00 -6.06 9.72
CA ILE A 275 -4.54 -6.52 8.42
C ILE A 275 -3.55 -5.50 7.87
N PRO A 276 -2.26 -5.88 7.69
CA PRO A 276 -1.29 -4.99 7.06
C PRO A 276 -1.67 -4.73 5.59
N THR A 277 -1.28 -3.57 5.09
CA THR A 277 -1.57 -3.07 3.74
C THR A 277 -1.28 -4.10 2.65
N GLU A 278 -0.19 -4.85 2.81
CA GLU A 278 0.29 -5.87 1.88
C GLU A 278 -0.68 -7.06 1.73
N MET A 279 -1.55 -7.29 2.73
CA MET A 279 -2.60 -8.32 2.73
C MET A 279 -4.01 -7.73 2.59
N ALA A 280 -4.11 -6.42 2.34
CA ALA A 280 -5.34 -5.65 2.19
C ALA A 280 -5.48 -5.11 0.76
N TYR A 281 -5.79 -3.81 0.61
CA TYR A 281 -5.88 -3.12 -0.68
C TYR A 281 -4.60 -2.31 -0.91
N VAL A 282 -3.59 -2.91 -1.52
CA VAL A 282 -2.25 -2.31 -1.72
C VAL A 282 -2.30 -0.91 -2.34
N GLN A 283 -3.23 -0.68 -3.26
CA GLN A 283 -3.44 0.62 -3.92
C GLN A 283 -4.61 1.44 -3.33
N GLY A 284 -5.19 0.96 -2.21
CA GLY A 284 -6.43 1.48 -1.67
C GLY A 284 -7.67 1.04 -2.47
N GLN A 285 -8.83 1.05 -1.83
CA GLN A 285 -10.11 0.81 -2.50
C GLN A 285 -11.19 1.71 -1.87
N GLY A 286 -11.63 2.72 -2.62
CA GLY A 286 -12.54 3.72 -2.09
C GLY A 286 -11.90 4.48 -0.94
N ASP A 287 -12.54 4.42 0.24
CA ASP A 287 -12.04 5.04 1.47
C ASP A 287 -11.15 4.09 2.32
N ALA A 288 -10.99 2.81 1.91
CA ALA A 288 -10.09 1.85 2.55
C ALA A 288 -8.64 2.09 2.08
N VAL A 289 -7.76 2.50 2.99
CA VAL A 289 -6.36 2.82 2.70
C VAL A 289 -5.43 2.38 3.84
N GLY A 290 -4.24 1.92 3.48
CA GLY A 290 -3.22 1.52 4.45
C GLY A 290 -3.57 0.24 5.21
N ASP A 291 -3.07 0.15 6.44
CA ASP A 291 -3.36 -0.96 7.33
C ASP A 291 -4.81 -0.87 7.83
N LEU A 292 -5.50 -2.01 7.86
CA LEU A 292 -6.94 -2.05 8.13
C LEU A 292 -7.26 -2.80 9.42
N ILE A 293 -8.35 -2.39 10.06
CA ILE A 293 -8.93 -3.10 11.19
C ILE A 293 -10.33 -3.55 10.79
N PHE A 294 -10.67 -4.79 11.10
CA PHE A 294 -12.04 -5.29 10.95
C PHE A 294 -12.53 -5.93 12.25
N TYR A 295 -13.79 -5.71 12.55
CA TYR A 295 -14.57 -6.56 13.40
C TYR A 295 -15.48 -7.40 12.51
N VAL A 296 -15.51 -8.71 12.75
CA VAL A 296 -16.29 -9.66 11.94
C VAL A 296 -17.04 -10.64 12.85
N GLU A 297 -18.34 -10.82 12.59
CA GLU A 297 -19.18 -11.89 13.17
C GLU A 297 -19.55 -12.87 12.05
N LEU A 298 -19.12 -14.12 12.12
CA LEU A 298 -19.48 -15.17 11.18
C LEU A 298 -20.88 -15.70 11.50
N THR A 299 -21.88 -15.31 10.72
CA THR A 299 -23.28 -15.69 10.96
C THR A 299 -23.72 -16.94 10.22
N ASP A 300 -23.01 -17.35 9.16
CA ASP A 300 -23.22 -18.58 8.40
C ASP A 300 -21.92 -18.97 7.66
N VAL A 301 -21.69 -20.28 7.47
CA VAL A 301 -20.55 -20.83 6.72
C VAL A 301 -21.06 -21.91 5.76
N LYS A 302 -20.89 -21.70 4.45
CA LYS A 302 -21.32 -22.60 3.39
C LYS A 302 -20.17 -23.38 2.76
#